data_3e39ff07815ba40c7acef61739b1a8be
#
_entry.id   3e39ff07815ba40c7acef61739b1a8be
#
_cell.length_a   1.000
_cell.length_b   1.000
_cell.length_c   1.000
_cell.angle_alpha   90.00
_cell.angle_beta   90.00
_cell.angle_gamma   90.00
#
_symmetry.space_group_name_H-M   'P 1'
#
loop_
_entity.id
_entity.type
_entity.pdbx_description
1 polymer ?
#
loop_
_entity_poly.entity_id
_entity_poly.type
_entity_poly.pdbx_seq_one_letter_code
_entity_poly.pdbx_strand_id
1 'polypeptide(L)' 'MSKKIYTCDACHYTYEAETGCDQCPDCGKKRVRPADEQESKEYLERQQHTDNWN' A
#
# COMPACT_ATOMS: atom_id res chain seq x y z
N MET A 1 3.25 6.54 -14.83
CA MET A 1 3.70 7.51 -13.99
C MET A 1 2.89 7.79 -12.80
N SER A 2 1.73 7.32 -12.64
CA SER A 2 0.94 7.60 -11.48
C SER A 2 0.90 6.40 -10.61
N LYS A 3 1.52 6.47 -9.48
CA LYS A 3 1.46 5.40 -8.51
C LYS A 3 0.56 5.80 -7.37
N LYS A 4 -0.19 4.85 -6.86
CA LYS A 4 -1.06 5.08 -5.74
C LYS A 4 -0.80 4.03 -4.70
N ILE A 5 -1.22 4.32 -3.49
CA ILE A 5 -1.06 3.40 -2.39
C ILE A 5 -2.33 2.58 -2.27
N TYR A 6 -2.18 1.28 -2.26
CA TYR A 6 -3.29 0.36 -2.16
C TYR A 6 -3.14 -0.52 -0.93
N THR A 7 -4.24 -1.03 -0.45
CA THR A 7 -4.20 -1.92 0.67
C THR A 7 -5.11 -3.11 0.37
N CYS A 8 -4.71 -4.27 0.81
CA CYS A 8 -5.48 -5.47 0.59
C CYS A 8 -6.37 -5.74 1.79
N ASP A 9 -7.66 -5.94 1.53
CA ASP A 9 -8.60 -6.18 2.60
C ASP A 9 -8.44 -7.58 3.17
N ALA A 10 -7.85 -8.47 2.46
CA ALA A 10 -7.72 -9.84 2.90
C ALA A 10 -6.52 -10.03 3.83
N CYS A 11 -5.37 -9.51 3.45
CA CYS A 11 -4.17 -9.68 4.26
C CYS A 11 -3.64 -8.39 4.85
N HIS A 12 -4.32 -7.28 4.59
CA HIS A 12 -3.95 -5.97 5.13
C HIS A 12 -2.57 -5.50 4.70
N TYR A 13 -2.15 -5.93 3.54
CA TYR A 13 -0.84 -5.53 3.02
C TYR A 13 -1.00 -4.20 2.29
N THR A 14 -0.27 -3.21 2.72
CA THR A 14 -0.30 -1.89 2.10
C THR A 14 0.95 -1.73 1.23
N TYR A 15 0.77 -1.30 0.01
CA TYR A 15 1.86 -1.20 -0.93
C TYR A 15 1.56 -0.13 -1.97
N GLU A 16 2.58 0.21 -2.73
CA GLU A 16 2.44 1.21 -3.78
C GLU A 16 2.44 0.52 -5.13
N ALA A 17 1.51 0.86 -5.96
CA ALA A 17 1.38 0.25 -7.28
C ALA A 17 0.79 1.25 -8.26
N GLU A 18 0.85 0.91 -9.52
CA GLU A 18 0.29 1.77 -10.55
C GLU A 18 -1.21 1.73 -10.49
N THR A 19 -1.82 2.79 -11.02
CA THR A 19 -3.27 2.89 -11.04
C THR A 19 -3.87 1.71 -11.75
N GLY A 20 -4.93 1.19 -11.23
CA GLY A 20 -5.60 0.07 -11.88
C GLY A 20 -5.24 -1.28 -11.30
N CYS A 21 -4.34 -1.33 -10.35
CA CYS A 21 -4.01 -2.60 -9.72
C CYS A 21 -5.18 -3.03 -8.85
N ASP A 22 -5.65 -4.24 -9.04
CA ASP A 22 -6.76 -4.72 -8.25
C ASP A 22 -6.49 -6.10 -7.66
N GLN A 23 -5.27 -6.57 -7.75
CA GLN A 23 -4.93 -7.88 -7.21
C GLN A 23 -3.71 -7.75 -6.32
N CYS A 24 -3.80 -8.30 -5.13
CA CYS A 24 -2.72 -8.21 -4.16
C CYS A 24 -1.55 -9.08 -4.60
N PRO A 25 -0.35 -8.55 -4.65
CA PRO A 25 0.81 -9.34 -5.06
C PRO A 25 1.26 -10.31 -3.96
N ASP A 26 0.78 -10.11 -2.75
CA ASP A 26 1.20 -10.96 -1.65
C ASP A 26 0.30 -12.18 -1.50
N CYS A 27 -0.98 -11.98 -1.39
CA CYS A 27 -1.90 -13.09 -1.24
C CYS A 27 -2.61 -13.48 -2.53
N GLY A 28 -2.53 -12.68 -3.55
CA GLY A 28 -3.11 -13.00 -4.85
C GLY A 28 -4.60 -12.82 -4.95
N LYS A 29 -5.24 -12.30 -3.91
CA LYS A 29 -6.68 -12.13 -3.97
C LYS A 29 -7.04 -10.76 -4.52
N LYS A 30 -8.20 -10.68 -5.13
CA LYS A 30 -8.64 -9.44 -5.72
C LYS A 30 -9.44 -8.64 -4.71
N ARG A 31 -8.82 -8.35 -3.60
CA ARG A 31 -9.47 -7.58 -2.57
C ARG A 31 -8.72 -6.30 -2.28
N VAL A 32 -8.06 -5.79 -3.28
CA VAL A 32 -7.26 -4.59 -3.14
C VAL A 32 -8.14 -3.38 -3.37
N ARG A 33 -7.96 -2.37 -2.55
CA ARG A 33 -8.65 -1.11 -2.69
C ARG A 33 -7.67 0.03 -2.50
N PRO A 34 -7.98 1.20 -2.98
CA PRO A 34 -7.09 2.33 -2.76
C PRO A 34 -7.03 2.65 -1.27
N ALA A 35 -5.84 2.86 -0.76
CA ALA A 35 -5.68 3.24 0.62
C ALA A 35 -6.25 4.65 0.83
N ASP A 36 -6.90 4.86 1.97
CA ASP A 36 -7.45 6.18 2.22
C ASP A 36 -6.32 7.09 2.70
N GLU A 37 -6.69 8.31 3.00
CA GLU A 37 -5.71 9.33 3.34
C GLU A 37 -4.89 8.91 4.55
N GLN A 38 -5.54 8.37 5.54
CA GLN A 38 -4.86 7.98 6.76
C GLN A 38 -3.91 6.81 6.52
N GLU A 39 -4.37 5.82 5.79
CA GLU A 39 -3.53 4.67 5.50
C GLU A 39 -2.34 5.06 4.63
N SER A 40 -2.56 5.92 3.69
CA SER A 40 -1.48 6.40 2.85
C SER A 40 -0.45 7.15 3.67
N LYS A 41 -0.90 7.97 4.58
CA LYS A 41 -0.01 8.74 5.40
C LYS A 41 0.84 7.82 6.28
N GLU A 42 0.22 6.83 6.87
CA GLU A 42 0.96 5.89 7.71
C GLU A 42 1.99 5.12 6.90
N TYR A 43 1.63 4.74 5.69
CA TYR A 43 2.55 4.03 4.84
C TYR A 43 3.78 4.89 4.52
N LEU A 44 3.54 6.13 4.17
CA LEU A 44 4.63 7.03 3.84
C LEU A 44 5.50 7.34 5.03
N GLU A 45 4.90 7.45 6.19
CA GLU A 45 5.67 7.68 7.40
C GLU A 45 6.56 6.49 7.72
N ARG A 46 6.08 5.31 7.50
CA ARG A 46 6.89 4.13 7.72
C ARG A 46 8.09 4.10 6.83
N GLN A 47 7.90 4.49 5.57
CA GLN A 47 9.00 4.53 4.63
C GLN A 47 10.07 5.51 5.06
N GLN A 48 9.67 6.61 5.64
CA GLN A 48 10.62 7.60 6.05
C GLN A 48 11.36 7.20 7.29
N HIS A 49 10.72 6.42 8.13
CA HIS A 49 11.33 6.03 9.38
C HIS A 49 12.43 5.01 9.24
N THR A 50 12.51 4.37 8.12
CA THR A 50 13.53 3.37 7.96
C THR A 50 14.91 3.94 8.07
N ASP A 51 15.07 5.16 7.77
CA ASP A 51 16.35 5.73 7.82
C ASP A 51 16.90 5.91 9.17
N ASN A 52 16.05 6.10 10.12
CA ASN A 52 16.46 6.35 11.43
C ASN A 52 16.82 5.18 12.19
N TRP A 53 16.82 4.08 11.59
CA TRP A 53 17.11 2.95 12.26
C TRP A 53 18.51 2.84 12.53
N ASN A 54 19.02 2.73 13.39
CA ASN A 54 20.31 2.58 13.72
C ASN A 54 20.85 3.56 14.54
#